data_6d1cbfa3674a3e10cb4b500a152387dc
#
_entry.id   6d1cbfa3674a3e10cb4b500a152387dc
#
_cell.length_a   1.000
_cell.length_b   1.000
_cell.length_c   1.000
_cell.angle_alpha   90.00
_cell.angle_beta   90.00
_cell.angle_gamma   90.00
#
_symmetry.space_group_name_H-M   'P 1'
#
loop_
_entity.id
_entity.type
_entity.pdbx_description
1 polymer ?
#
loop_
_entity_poly.entity_id
_entity_poly.type
_entity_poly.pdbx_seq_one_letter_code
_entity_poly.pdbx_strand_id
1 'polypeptide(L)'
;MKTVYLFLFMMSSIFSISCSSNANQVNNMDNLKSNETIENSTNNMEKDGLYAKIKTSRGDIIILLEHEKTPMTVANFIGLAEGKIQNDKKSKNEPFYDGLKFHRVIADFMIQGGCPLGTGTGDPGYKFPDEFHPDLKHDRPGVLSMANSGPNTNGSQFFITHKETPWLDNKHSVFGFVVEGQDVVDKIAQDDFLESVEIIRVGKDAKKFDVLTSFENGQKEFKKEQLEKQKALQD
;
A
#
# COMPACT_ATOMS: atom_id res chain seq x y z
N MET A 1 61.09 -61.85 -41.58
CA MET A 1 60.76 -60.64 -40.80
C MET A 1 59.47 -60.10 -41.34
N LYS A 2 58.33 -60.39 -40.68
CA LYS A 2 57.05 -59.75 -40.95
C LYS A 2 56.39 -59.51 -39.60
N THR A 3 56.27 -58.24 -39.20
CA THR A 3 55.78 -57.76 -37.97
C THR A 3 54.21 -57.68 -38.14
N VAL A 4 53.45 -58.37 -37.30
CA VAL A 4 51.99 -58.34 -37.28
C VAL A 4 51.56 -57.31 -36.23
N TYR A 5 50.90 -56.28 -36.65
CA TYR A 5 50.26 -55.32 -35.75
C TYR A 5 48.85 -55.78 -35.39
N LEU A 6 48.61 -56.01 -34.12
CA LEU A 6 47.30 -56.35 -33.55
C LEU A 6 46.55 -55.04 -33.24
N PHE A 7 45.45 -54.75 -33.94
CA PHE A 7 44.56 -53.63 -33.65
C PHE A 7 43.58 -54.01 -32.56
N LEU A 8 43.69 -53.37 -31.41
CA LEU A 8 42.72 -53.48 -30.33
C LEU A 8 41.60 -52.47 -30.58
N PHE A 9 40.36 -52.95 -30.82
CA PHE A 9 39.18 -52.13 -30.98
C PHE A 9 38.62 -51.81 -29.60
N MET A 10 38.74 -50.53 -29.19
CA MET A 10 38.14 -50.00 -27.94
C MET A 10 36.78 -49.45 -28.26
N MET A 11 35.70 -50.17 -27.87
CA MET A 11 34.33 -49.68 -27.95
C MET A 11 34.12 -48.57 -26.91
N SER A 12 34.00 -47.35 -27.37
CA SER A 12 33.61 -46.19 -26.58
C SER A 12 32.07 -46.13 -26.51
N SER A 13 31.50 -46.48 -25.33
CA SER A 13 30.09 -46.30 -25.07
C SER A 13 29.85 -44.83 -24.80
N ILE A 14 29.16 -44.13 -25.73
CA ILE A 14 28.69 -42.78 -25.56
C ILE A 14 27.45 -42.82 -24.68
N PHE A 15 27.57 -42.39 -23.42
CA PHE A 15 26.46 -42.16 -22.50
C PHE A 15 25.89 -40.78 -22.83
N SER A 16 24.76 -40.76 -23.56
CA SER A 16 23.99 -39.56 -23.79
C SER A 16 23.26 -39.20 -22.50
N ILE A 17 23.77 -38.22 -21.74
CA ILE A 17 23.05 -37.60 -20.64
C ILE A 17 22.05 -36.63 -21.25
N SER A 18 20.78 -37.05 -21.25
CA SER A 18 19.62 -36.21 -21.60
C SER A 18 19.41 -35.22 -20.43
N CYS A 19 19.84 -34.00 -20.63
CA CYS A 19 19.53 -32.88 -19.72
C CYS A 19 18.12 -32.40 -20.05
N SER A 20 17.10 -33.07 -19.48
CA SER A 20 15.72 -32.63 -19.55
C SER A 20 15.51 -31.56 -18.50
N SER A 21 15.22 -30.38 -18.96
CA SER A 21 15.07 -29.08 -18.28
C SER A 21 14.20 -29.09 -17.02
N ASN A 22 14.80 -28.68 -15.89
CA ASN A 22 14.15 -28.38 -14.61
C ASN A 22 13.43 -27.01 -14.57
N ALA A 23 13.03 -26.45 -15.71
CA ALA A 23 12.34 -25.17 -15.76
C ALA A 23 10.95 -25.19 -15.06
N ASN A 24 10.26 -26.33 -15.09
CA ASN A 24 8.94 -26.46 -14.47
C ASN A 24 8.97 -26.66 -12.94
N GLN A 25 10.10 -27.08 -12.36
CA GLN A 25 10.21 -27.22 -10.89
C GLN A 25 10.50 -25.88 -10.19
N VAL A 26 11.25 -24.99 -10.83
CA VAL A 26 11.56 -23.66 -10.25
C VAL A 26 10.30 -22.81 -10.17
N ASN A 27 9.48 -22.79 -11.24
CA ASN A 27 8.21 -22.05 -11.25
C ASN A 27 7.18 -22.58 -10.24
N ASN A 28 7.19 -23.88 -9.91
CA ASN A 28 6.32 -24.44 -8.87
C ASN A 28 6.81 -24.12 -7.46
N MET A 29 8.10 -24.02 -7.22
CA MET A 29 8.62 -23.67 -5.89
C MET A 29 8.41 -22.17 -5.58
N ASP A 30 8.50 -21.31 -6.57
CA ASP A 30 8.24 -19.89 -6.38
C ASP A 30 6.74 -19.60 -6.16
N ASN A 31 5.86 -20.31 -6.86
CA ASN A 31 4.41 -20.24 -6.62
C ASN A 31 3.99 -20.88 -5.28
N LEU A 32 4.64 -21.94 -4.82
CA LEU A 32 4.40 -22.52 -3.49
C LEU A 32 4.88 -21.59 -2.38
N LYS A 33 6.05 -20.97 -2.52
CA LYS A 33 6.55 -19.98 -1.55
C LYS A 33 5.70 -18.72 -1.51
N SER A 34 5.23 -18.22 -2.65
CA SER A 34 4.33 -17.06 -2.68
C SER A 34 2.98 -17.37 -2.04
N ASN A 35 2.41 -18.56 -2.26
CA ASN A 35 1.17 -18.99 -1.62
C ASN A 35 1.33 -19.23 -0.11
N GLU A 36 2.42 -19.84 0.34
CA GLU A 36 2.72 -20.00 1.78
C GLU A 36 2.95 -18.64 2.46
N THR A 37 3.56 -17.66 1.78
CA THR A 37 3.77 -16.31 2.33
C THR A 37 2.45 -15.55 2.42
N ILE A 38 1.55 -15.71 1.44
CA ILE A 38 0.21 -15.10 1.45
C ILE A 38 -0.67 -15.76 2.53
N GLU A 39 -0.65 -17.10 2.66
CA GLU A 39 -1.40 -17.81 3.69
C GLU A 39 -0.88 -17.50 5.10
N ASN A 40 0.43 -17.37 5.30
CA ASN A 40 1.00 -16.95 6.58
C ASN A 40 0.69 -15.51 6.95
N SER A 41 0.65 -14.58 5.96
CA SER A 41 0.26 -13.18 6.19
C SER A 41 -1.23 -13.04 6.54
N THR A 42 -2.11 -13.88 5.95
CA THR A 42 -3.55 -13.89 6.28
C THR A 42 -3.83 -14.56 7.62
N ASN A 43 -3.01 -15.51 8.06
CA ASN A 43 -3.16 -16.17 9.37
C ASN A 43 -2.81 -15.27 10.57
N ASN A 44 -2.05 -14.17 10.36
CA ASN A 44 -1.78 -13.16 11.40
C ASN A 44 -2.85 -12.06 11.48
N MET A 45 -3.77 -11.97 10.49
CA MET A 45 -4.91 -11.05 10.56
C MET A 45 -6.07 -11.71 11.29
N GLU A 46 -6.02 -11.71 12.63
CA GLU A 46 -7.00 -12.40 13.49
C GLU A 46 -8.40 -11.78 13.49
N LYS A 47 -8.57 -10.59 12.91
CA LYS A 47 -9.84 -9.85 12.95
C LYS A 47 -10.35 -9.52 11.56
N ASP A 48 -11.66 -9.55 11.40
CA ASP A 48 -12.34 -9.01 10.22
C ASP A 48 -11.99 -7.52 10.06
N GLY A 49 -11.67 -7.09 8.84
CA GLY A 49 -11.28 -5.72 8.56
C GLY A 49 -10.70 -5.50 7.17
N LEU A 50 -10.50 -4.25 6.84
CA LEU A 50 -9.75 -3.81 5.67
C LEU A 50 -8.31 -3.52 6.05
N TYR A 51 -7.37 -4.12 5.34
CA TYR A 51 -5.95 -3.92 5.60
C TYR A 51 -5.23 -3.45 4.34
N ALA A 52 -4.20 -2.64 4.54
CA ALA A 52 -3.22 -2.30 3.53
C ALA A 52 -1.87 -2.93 3.89
N LYS A 53 -1.33 -3.73 2.99
CA LYS A 53 0.04 -4.20 3.05
C LYS A 53 0.89 -3.30 2.16
N ILE A 54 1.71 -2.47 2.76
CA ILE A 54 2.68 -1.62 2.06
C ILE A 54 4.01 -2.37 1.99
N LYS A 55 4.42 -2.76 0.80
CA LYS A 55 5.75 -3.32 0.55
C LYS A 55 6.74 -2.19 0.35
N THR A 56 7.84 -2.24 1.06
CA THR A 56 8.90 -1.23 0.98
C THR A 56 10.26 -1.86 0.78
N SER A 57 11.25 -1.08 0.37
CA SER A 57 12.65 -1.51 0.30
C SER A 57 13.25 -1.94 1.66
N ARG A 58 12.55 -1.70 2.78
CA ARG A 58 12.96 -2.06 4.15
C ARG A 58 12.17 -3.19 4.77
N GLY A 59 11.11 -3.66 4.10
CA GLY A 59 10.20 -4.70 4.58
C GLY A 59 8.74 -4.32 4.40
N ASP A 60 7.85 -5.12 4.95
CA ASP A 60 6.42 -4.96 4.84
C ASP A 60 5.83 -4.21 6.06
N ILE A 61 4.84 -3.37 5.82
CA ILE A 61 4.06 -2.67 6.84
C ILE A 61 2.61 -3.06 6.65
N ILE A 62 1.96 -3.63 7.69
CA ILE A 62 0.54 -3.98 7.66
C ILE A 62 -0.25 -2.94 8.46
N ILE A 63 -1.28 -2.38 7.85
CA ILE A 63 -2.08 -1.30 8.41
C ILE A 63 -3.56 -1.72 8.40
N LEU A 64 -4.23 -1.63 9.55
CA LEU A 64 -5.69 -1.69 9.64
C LEU A 64 -6.26 -0.35 9.18
N LEU A 65 -7.18 -0.38 8.22
CA LEU A 65 -7.87 0.80 7.70
C LEU A 65 -9.23 0.99 8.38
N GLU A 66 -9.48 2.19 8.89
CA GLU A 66 -10.67 2.56 9.67
C GLU A 66 -11.86 2.94 8.75
N HIS A 67 -12.27 2.03 7.90
CA HIS A 67 -13.26 2.24 6.84
C HIS A 67 -14.69 2.55 7.34
N GLU A 68 -15.00 2.21 8.60
CA GLU A 68 -16.29 2.54 9.21
C GLU A 68 -16.31 3.97 9.72
N LYS A 69 -15.16 4.51 10.17
CA LYS A 69 -15.04 5.83 10.78
C LYS A 69 -14.65 6.92 9.79
N THR A 70 -13.83 6.57 8.79
CA THR A 70 -13.36 7.48 7.74
C THR A 70 -13.49 6.84 6.36
N PRO A 71 -14.75 6.50 5.95
CA PRO A 71 -15.02 5.74 4.73
C PRO A 71 -14.53 6.45 3.46
N MET A 72 -14.66 7.76 3.35
CA MET A 72 -14.22 8.53 2.19
C MET A 72 -12.69 8.51 2.05
N THR A 73 -11.97 8.73 3.13
CA THR A 73 -10.50 8.78 3.16
C THR A 73 -9.91 7.40 2.84
N VAL A 74 -10.47 6.34 3.48
CA VAL A 74 -10.10 4.95 3.19
C VAL A 74 -10.40 4.60 1.73
N ALA A 75 -11.56 5.01 1.22
CA ALA A 75 -11.94 4.76 -0.17
C ALA A 75 -11.00 5.46 -1.16
N ASN A 76 -10.58 6.70 -0.89
CA ASN A 76 -9.58 7.38 -1.69
C ASN A 76 -8.25 6.60 -1.73
N PHE A 77 -7.74 6.21 -0.57
CA PHE A 77 -6.48 5.47 -0.48
C PHE A 77 -6.55 4.13 -1.21
N ILE A 78 -7.58 3.32 -0.95
CA ILE A 78 -7.79 2.03 -1.63
C ILE A 78 -7.99 2.23 -3.14
N GLY A 79 -8.80 3.22 -3.51
CA GLY A 79 -9.10 3.48 -4.92
C GLY A 79 -7.88 3.89 -5.74
N LEU A 80 -6.96 4.63 -5.15
CA LEU A 80 -5.66 4.93 -5.73
C LEU A 80 -4.75 3.70 -5.75
N ALA A 81 -4.66 2.96 -4.65
CA ALA A 81 -3.84 1.75 -4.55
C ALA A 81 -4.24 0.68 -5.59
N GLU A 82 -5.53 0.53 -5.86
CA GLU A 82 -6.07 -0.44 -6.83
C GLU A 82 -6.28 0.14 -8.23
N GLY A 83 -5.92 1.42 -8.48
CA GLY A 83 -6.12 2.08 -9.77
C GLY A 83 -7.60 2.31 -10.15
N LYS A 84 -8.52 2.27 -9.17
CA LYS A 84 -9.97 2.39 -9.40
C LYS A 84 -10.45 3.84 -9.47
N ILE A 85 -9.80 4.76 -8.77
CA ILE A 85 -10.11 6.18 -8.83
C ILE A 85 -9.31 6.83 -9.94
N GLN A 86 -10.00 7.56 -10.82
CA GLN A 86 -9.36 8.31 -11.89
C GLN A 86 -8.48 9.41 -11.32
N ASN A 87 -7.29 9.54 -11.87
CA ASN A 87 -6.30 10.55 -11.51
C ASN A 87 -5.58 11.00 -12.79
N ASP A 88 -4.75 12.06 -12.70
CA ASP A 88 -4.03 12.62 -13.85
C ASP A 88 -2.56 12.16 -13.95
N LYS A 89 -2.13 11.21 -13.12
CA LYS A 89 -0.74 10.75 -13.04
C LYS A 89 -0.54 9.32 -13.53
N LYS A 90 -1.58 8.50 -13.45
CA LYS A 90 -1.54 7.09 -13.82
C LYS A 90 -2.69 6.75 -14.76
N SER A 91 -2.48 5.76 -15.61
CA SER A 91 -3.52 5.24 -16.50
C SER A 91 -4.62 4.54 -15.70
N LYS A 92 -5.78 4.35 -16.33
CA LYS A 92 -6.88 3.60 -15.72
C LYS A 92 -6.43 2.18 -15.35
N ASN A 93 -6.78 1.73 -14.15
CA ASN A 93 -6.41 0.44 -13.56
C ASN A 93 -4.90 0.29 -13.24
N GLU A 94 -4.13 1.34 -13.31
CA GLU A 94 -2.73 1.33 -12.88
C GLU A 94 -2.64 1.74 -11.40
N PRO A 95 -2.01 0.92 -10.52
CA PRO A 95 -1.79 1.26 -9.13
C PRO A 95 -1.04 2.58 -8.99
N PHE A 96 -1.60 3.51 -8.22
CA PHE A 96 -1.05 4.85 -8.10
C PHE A 96 0.25 4.90 -7.29
N TYR A 97 0.31 4.12 -6.22
CA TYR A 97 1.40 4.20 -5.24
C TYR A 97 2.65 3.42 -5.61
N ASP A 98 2.55 2.47 -6.55
CA ASP A 98 3.64 1.57 -6.89
C ASP A 98 4.85 2.34 -7.45
N GLY A 99 6.01 2.09 -6.83
CA GLY A 99 7.28 2.71 -7.19
C GLY A 99 7.47 4.14 -6.70
N LEU A 100 6.56 4.68 -5.88
CA LEU A 100 6.74 5.99 -5.27
C LEU A 100 7.77 5.94 -4.14
N LYS A 101 8.15 7.11 -3.64
CA LYS A 101 9.15 7.26 -2.58
C LYS A 101 8.56 7.84 -1.32
N PHE A 102 9.19 7.52 -0.19
CA PHE A 102 9.06 8.29 1.03
C PHE A 102 9.92 9.56 0.90
N HIS A 103 9.36 10.58 0.28
CA HIS A 103 10.08 11.80 -0.11
C HIS A 103 10.41 12.74 1.07
N ARG A 104 9.82 12.50 2.25
CA ARG A 104 10.08 13.26 3.47
C ARG A 104 10.05 12.32 4.67
N VAL A 105 11.18 12.23 5.36
CA VAL A 105 11.33 11.44 6.58
C VAL A 105 11.94 12.34 7.65
N ILE A 106 11.28 12.44 8.80
CA ILE A 106 11.77 13.19 9.96
C ILE A 106 11.82 12.21 11.12
N ALA A 107 13.03 11.96 11.61
CA ALA A 107 13.25 11.09 12.75
C ALA A 107 12.45 11.57 13.98
N ASP A 108 11.94 10.64 14.77
CA ASP A 108 11.09 10.90 15.92
C ASP A 108 9.81 11.69 15.61
N PHE A 109 9.37 11.69 14.35
CA PHE A 109 8.12 12.33 13.95
C PHE A 109 7.32 11.44 13.00
N MET A 110 7.69 11.36 11.73
CA MET A 110 6.91 10.60 10.74
C MET A 110 7.71 10.29 9.46
N ILE A 111 7.21 9.33 8.68
CA ILE A 111 7.55 9.10 7.28
C ILE A 111 6.38 9.56 6.41
N GLN A 112 6.64 10.27 5.31
CA GLN A 112 5.63 10.78 4.38
C GLN A 112 5.89 10.30 2.95
N GLY A 113 4.86 9.72 2.34
CA GLY A 113 4.86 9.17 0.99
C GLY A 113 3.65 9.59 0.17
N GLY A 114 3.42 8.91 -0.97
CA GLY A 114 2.24 9.10 -1.81
C GLY A 114 2.29 10.32 -2.74
N CYS A 115 3.43 11.00 -2.87
CA CYS A 115 3.61 12.09 -3.81
C CYS A 115 4.06 11.54 -5.18
N PRO A 116 3.29 11.70 -6.27
CA PRO A 116 3.63 11.15 -7.58
C PRO A 116 4.89 11.79 -8.21
N LEU A 117 5.26 13.00 -7.77
CA LEU A 117 6.47 13.67 -8.22
C LEU A 117 7.69 13.40 -7.31
N GLY A 118 7.51 12.74 -6.15
CA GLY A 118 8.57 12.50 -5.19
C GLY A 118 9.16 13.76 -4.55
N THR A 119 8.47 14.90 -4.61
CA THR A 119 8.95 16.21 -4.15
C THR A 119 8.10 16.82 -3.04
N GLY A 120 6.97 16.20 -2.73
CA GLY A 120 5.98 16.74 -1.78
C GLY A 120 4.96 17.71 -2.40
N THR A 121 5.15 18.13 -3.65
CA THR A 121 4.26 19.11 -4.33
C THR A 121 3.25 18.45 -5.28
N GLY A 122 3.41 17.14 -5.58
CA GLY A 122 2.51 16.40 -6.46
C GLY A 122 1.24 15.94 -5.75
N ASP A 123 0.16 15.83 -6.51
CA ASP A 123 -1.14 15.29 -6.08
C ASP A 123 -1.76 14.43 -7.18
N PRO A 124 -2.91 13.78 -6.96
CA PRO A 124 -3.55 12.92 -7.95
C PRO A 124 -4.35 13.67 -9.03
N GLY A 125 -4.32 15.02 -9.03
CA GLY A 125 -5.11 15.84 -9.93
C GLY A 125 -6.44 16.32 -9.34
N TYR A 126 -6.69 16.01 -8.07
CA TYR A 126 -7.87 16.45 -7.33
C TYR A 126 -7.58 16.62 -5.85
N LYS A 127 -8.50 17.28 -5.15
CA LYS A 127 -8.52 17.41 -3.70
C LYS A 127 -9.85 16.90 -3.16
N PHE A 128 -9.83 16.39 -1.92
CA PHE A 128 -11.02 15.99 -1.21
C PHE A 128 -11.01 16.52 0.24
N PRO A 129 -12.19 16.65 0.87
CA PRO A 129 -12.32 17.27 2.18
C PRO A 129 -11.72 16.43 3.31
N ASP A 130 -11.48 17.08 4.45
CA ASP A 130 -11.11 16.42 5.69
C ASP A 130 -12.27 15.55 6.21
N GLU A 131 -11.91 14.43 6.84
CA GLU A 131 -12.83 13.48 7.44
C GLU A 131 -12.29 13.12 8.84
N PHE A 132 -12.81 13.82 9.85
CA PHE A 132 -12.38 13.64 11.23
C PHE A 132 -13.36 12.78 12.01
N HIS A 133 -12.85 11.89 12.85
CA HIS A 133 -13.66 11.10 13.77
C HIS A 133 -13.12 11.27 15.20
N PRO A 134 -13.99 11.43 16.22
CA PRO A 134 -13.56 11.71 17.60
C PRO A 134 -12.64 10.62 18.20
N ASP A 135 -12.82 9.36 17.80
CA ASP A 135 -12.03 8.22 18.29
C ASP A 135 -10.69 8.07 17.55
N LEU A 136 -10.47 8.78 16.43
CA LEU A 136 -9.25 8.68 15.65
C LEU A 136 -8.32 9.83 15.98
N LYS A 137 -7.24 9.51 16.67
CA LYS A 137 -6.26 10.48 17.19
C LYS A 137 -4.84 10.08 16.80
N HIS A 138 -3.95 11.07 16.78
CA HIS A 138 -2.51 10.85 16.64
C HIS A 138 -1.86 10.56 18.01
N ASP A 139 -2.35 9.54 18.71
CA ASP A 139 -2.06 9.25 20.13
C ASP A 139 -0.98 8.17 20.33
N ARG A 140 -0.41 7.67 19.26
CA ARG A 140 0.56 6.54 19.29
C ARG A 140 1.50 6.54 18.08
N PRO A 141 2.58 5.72 18.10
CA PRO A 141 3.29 5.33 16.87
C PRO A 141 2.36 4.61 15.88
N GLY A 142 2.69 4.67 14.59
CA GLY A 142 2.00 3.92 13.55
C GLY A 142 0.62 4.46 13.15
N VAL A 143 0.31 5.71 13.45
CA VAL A 143 -0.90 6.36 12.94
C VAL A 143 -0.73 6.68 11.46
N LEU A 144 -1.63 6.15 10.61
CA LEU A 144 -1.73 6.50 9.20
C LEU A 144 -2.69 7.67 9.03
N SER A 145 -2.22 8.77 8.46
CA SER A 145 -2.97 10.01 8.34
C SER A 145 -2.67 10.73 7.03
N MET A 146 -3.63 11.55 6.54
CA MET A 146 -3.47 12.32 5.31
C MET A 146 -2.57 13.53 5.48
N ALA A 147 -1.59 13.67 4.60
CA ALA A 147 -0.87 14.93 4.42
C ALA A 147 -1.73 15.89 3.58
N ASN A 148 -1.78 17.17 3.98
CA ASN A 148 -2.53 18.21 3.30
C ASN A 148 -1.79 19.56 3.35
N SER A 149 -2.27 20.54 2.58
CA SER A 149 -1.75 21.92 2.53
C SER A 149 -2.69 22.91 3.24
N GLY A 150 -3.50 22.42 4.16
CA GLY A 150 -4.54 23.16 4.88
C GLY A 150 -5.88 22.44 4.81
N PRO A 151 -6.94 22.99 5.41
CA PRO A 151 -8.24 22.33 5.48
C PRO A 151 -8.80 21.92 4.11
N ASN A 152 -9.31 20.69 4.04
CA ASN A 152 -9.99 20.16 2.85
C ASN A 152 -9.12 20.10 1.57
N THR A 153 -7.80 19.87 1.74
CA THR A 153 -6.87 19.75 0.61
C THR A 153 -6.17 18.39 0.54
N ASN A 154 -6.83 17.33 1.05
CA ASN A 154 -6.29 15.98 0.96
C ASN A 154 -6.20 15.52 -0.50
N GLY A 155 -5.21 14.71 -0.80
CA GLY A 155 -4.99 14.14 -2.14
C GLY A 155 -4.51 12.69 -2.06
N SER A 156 -3.29 12.41 -2.51
CA SER A 156 -2.69 11.08 -2.44
C SER A 156 -1.63 10.94 -1.34
N GLN A 157 -1.11 12.05 -0.82
CA GLN A 157 -0.02 12.00 0.15
C GLN A 157 -0.51 11.62 1.55
N PHE A 158 0.22 10.74 2.20
CA PHE A 158 -0.04 10.26 3.55
C PHE A 158 1.25 10.23 4.38
N PHE A 159 1.10 10.13 5.69
CA PHE A 159 2.23 9.91 6.59
C PHE A 159 1.91 8.83 7.62
N ILE A 160 2.97 8.21 8.14
CA ILE A 160 2.88 7.23 9.24
C ILE A 160 3.78 7.74 10.38
N THR A 161 3.25 7.80 11.59
CA THR A 161 3.94 8.40 12.74
C THR A 161 4.95 7.45 13.38
N HIS A 162 6.07 8.01 13.88
CA HIS A 162 7.03 7.32 14.74
C HIS A 162 6.63 7.35 16.22
N LYS A 163 5.82 8.33 16.62
CA LYS A 163 5.33 8.52 17.98
C LYS A 163 3.99 9.26 17.97
N GLU A 164 3.44 9.51 19.15
CA GLU A 164 2.26 10.37 19.31
C GLU A 164 2.53 11.80 18.80
N THR A 165 1.55 12.38 18.11
CA THR A 165 1.63 13.72 17.54
C THR A 165 0.29 14.46 17.71
N PRO A 166 -0.18 14.69 18.96
CA PRO A 166 -1.54 15.16 19.22
C PRO A 166 -1.85 16.56 18.66
N TRP A 167 -0.84 17.35 18.35
CA TRP A 167 -1.00 18.66 17.71
C TRP A 167 -1.50 18.59 16.26
N LEU A 168 -1.54 17.38 15.66
CA LEU A 168 -2.09 17.11 14.32
C LEU A 168 -3.59 16.74 14.35
N ASP A 169 -4.16 16.49 15.53
CA ASP A 169 -5.58 16.17 15.68
C ASP A 169 -6.47 17.27 15.12
N ASN A 170 -7.52 16.87 14.41
CA ASN A 170 -8.46 17.74 13.71
C ASN A 170 -7.81 18.70 12.67
N LYS A 171 -6.60 18.36 12.21
CA LYS A 171 -5.91 19.01 11.09
C LYS A 171 -5.56 18.05 9.97
N HIS A 172 -5.37 16.79 10.33
CA HIS A 172 -5.08 15.71 9.38
C HIS A 172 -6.02 14.54 9.66
N SER A 173 -6.58 13.96 8.60
CA SER A 173 -7.54 12.86 8.69
C SER A 173 -6.82 11.54 8.97
N VAL A 174 -6.95 11.03 10.18
CA VAL A 174 -6.48 9.69 10.56
C VAL A 174 -7.41 8.66 9.93
N PHE A 175 -6.84 7.65 9.25
CA PHE A 175 -7.63 6.63 8.56
C PHE A 175 -7.10 5.21 8.71
N GLY A 176 -6.10 4.98 9.56
CA GLY A 176 -5.58 3.65 9.84
C GLY A 176 -4.49 3.63 10.90
N PHE A 177 -4.13 2.40 11.29
CA PHE A 177 -3.09 2.15 12.28
C PHE A 177 -2.22 0.97 11.85
N VAL A 178 -0.91 1.09 12.02
CA VAL A 178 0.03 -0.01 11.83
C VAL A 178 -0.26 -1.10 12.85
N VAL A 179 -0.48 -2.32 12.37
CA VAL A 179 -0.69 -3.51 13.20
C VAL A 179 0.52 -4.45 13.18
N GLU A 180 1.36 -4.33 12.14
CA GLU A 180 2.62 -5.07 12.00
C GLU A 180 3.62 -4.22 11.21
N GLY A 181 4.91 -4.27 11.56
CA GLY A 181 5.97 -3.57 10.83
C GLY A 181 6.25 -2.14 11.31
N GLN A 182 5.93 -1.77 12.56
CA GLN A 182 6.35 -0.49 13.12
C GLN A 182 7.88 -0.33 13.10
N ASP A 183 8.61 -1.40 13.34
CA ASP A 183 10.08 -1.41 13.24
C ASP A 183 10.59 -1.18 11.81
N VAL A 184 9.77 -1.49 10.79
CA VAL A 184 10.04 -1.14 9.38
C VAL A 184 9.81 0.36 9.17
N VAL A 185 8.69 0.91 9.69
CA VAL A 185 8.41 2.36 9.64
C VAL A 185 9.59 3.14 10.24
N ASP A 186 10.10 2.70 11.38
CA ASP A 186 11.21 3.35 12.10
C ASP A 186 12.56 3.27 11.36
N LYS A 187 12.71 2.30 10.44
CA LYS A 187 13.92 2.09 9.62
C LYS A 187 13.87 2.79 8.25
N ILE A 188 12.70 3.23 7.81
CA ILE A 188 12.58 3.92 6.51
C ILE A 188 13.37 5.22 6.54
N ALA A 189 14.20 5.39 5.51
CA ALA A 189 14.97 6.60 5.24
C ALA A 189 14.35 7.40 4.09
N GLN A 190 14.70 8.68 4.02
CA GLN A 190 14.27 9.52 2.90
C GLN A 190 14.73 8.93 1.57
N ASP A 191 13.85 8.97 0.58
CA ASP A 191 13.98 8.38 -0.75
C ASP A 191 13.94 6.84 -0.81
N ASP A 192 13.70 6.13 0.30
CA ASP A 192 13.35 4.71 0.24
C ASP A 192 12.05 4.50 -0.56
N PHE A 193 11.96 3.36 -1.24
CA PHE A 193 10.84 3.08 -2.13
C PHE A 193 9.65 2.46 -1.39
N LEU A 194 8.46 2.94 -1.74
CA LEU A 194 7.21 2.25 -1.61
C LEU A 194 7.04 1.41 -2.87
N GLU A 195 7.27 0.10 -2.76
CA GLU A 195 7.28 -0.79 -3.93
C GLU A 195 5.87 -1.07 -4.44
N SER A 196 4.93 -1.37 -3.53
CA SER A 196 3.51 -1.59 -3.85
C SER A 196 2.61 -1.46 -2.64
N VAL A 197 1.30 -1.26 -2.89
CA VAL A 197 0.24 -1.32 -1.88
C VAL A 197 -0.77 -2.38 -2.27
N GLU A 198 -0.87 -3.43 -1.45
CA GLU A 198 -1.86 -4.50 -1.59
C GLU A 198 -3.01 -4.30 -0.58
N ILE A 199 -4.25 -4.40 -1.04
CA ILE A 199 -5.44 -4.28 -0.19
C ILE A 199 -6.00 -5.64 0.14
N ILE A 200 -6.05 -5.97 1.44
CA ILE A 200 -6.50 -7.26 1.96
C ILE A 200 -7.84 -7.06 2.66
N ARG A 201 -8.82 -7.87 2.29
CA ARG A 201 -10.19 -7.81 2.80
C ARG A 201 -10.53 -9.07 3.58
N VAL A 202 -10.59 -8.98 4.90
CA VAL A 202 -10.91 -10.09 5.80
C VAL A 202 -12.35 -9.93 6.31
N GLY A 203 -13.15 -10.99 6.18
CA GLY A 203 -14.54 -10.99 6.61
C GLY A 203 -15.53 -10.44 5.59
N LYS A 204 -16.83 -10.50 5.94
CA LYS A 204 -17.92 -10.18 5.01
C LYS A 204 -18.06 -8.68 4.76
N ASP A 205 -17.91 -7.86 5.78
CA ASP A 205 -18.18 -6.42 5.67
C ASP A 205 -17.04 -5.71 4.95
N ALA A 206 -15.79 -6.11 5.20
CA ALA A 206 -14.65 -5.64 4.43
C ALA A 206 -14.75 -5.97 2.91
N LYS A 207 -15.30 -7.14 2.58
CA LYS A 207 -15.53 -7.55 1.17
C LYS A 207 -16.65 -6.77 0.48
N LYS A 208 -17.60 -6.21 1.24
CA LYS A 208 -18.70 -5.39 0.71
C LYS A 208 -18.35 -3.91 0.57
N PHE A 209 -17.23 -3.48 1.12
CA PHE A 209 -16.83 -2.07 1.07
C PHE A 209 -16.67 -1.62 -0.39
N ASP A 210 -17.59 -0.76 -0.82
CA ASP A 210 -17.60 -0.20 -2.18
C ASP A 210 -16.79 1.11 -2.20
N VAL A 211 -15.62 1.03 -2.79
CA VAL A 211 -14.64 2.12 -2.86
C VAL A 211 -15.19 3.34 -3.58
N LEU A 212 -15.79 3.17 -4.76
CA LEU A 212 -16.26 4.29 -5.57
C LEU A 212 -17.46 4.97 -4.93
N THR A 213 -18.43 4.18 -4.50
CA THR A 213 -19.64 4.69 -3.83
C THR A 213 -19.29 5.40 -2.51
N SER A 214 -18.37 4.87 -1.72
CA SER A 214 -17.95 5.50 -0.45
C SER A 214 -17.26 6.84 -0.69
N PHE A 215 -16.36 6.92 -1.68
CA PHE A 215 -15.70 8.17 -2.02
C PHE A 215 -16.66 9.24 -2.53
N GLU A 216 -17.56 8.87 -3.46
CA GLU A 216 -18.54 9.80 -4.02
C GLU A 216 -19.54 10.30 -2.97
N ASN A 217 -20.01 9.42 -2.08
CA ASN A 217 -20.96 9.77 -1.04
C ASN A 217 -20.36 10.76 -0.04
N GLY A 218 -19.12 10.52 0.42
CA GLY A 218 -18.43 11.46 1.31
C GLY A 218 -18.27 12.85 0.69
N GLN A 219 -17.92 12.93 -0.60
CA GLN A 219 -17.86 14.23 -1.30
C GLN A 219 -19.22 14.90 -1.43
N LYS A 220 -20.29 14.15 -1.67
CA LYS A 220 -21.67 14.69 -1.75
C LYS A 220 -22.14 15.22 -0.41
N GLU A 221 -21.90 14.48 0.68
CA GLU A 221 -22.23 14.91 2.04
C GLU A 221 -21.53 16.20 2.42
N PHE A 222 -20.22 16.26 2.18
CA PHE A 222 -19.48 17.49 2.44
C PHE A 222 -20.03 18.70 1.68
N LYS A 223 -20.34 18.55 0.39
CA LYS A 223 -20.94 19.62 -0.40
C LYS A 223 -22.29 20.08 0.15
N LYS A 224 -23.12 19.14 0.61
CA LYS A 224 -24.41 19.42 1.22
C LYS A 224 -24.25 20.23 2.51
N GLU A 225 -23.35 19.80 3.40
CA GLU A 225 -23.05 20.52 4.64
C GLU A 225 -22.54 21.96 4.40
N GLN A 226 -21.65 22.15 3.41
CA GLN A 226 -21.18 23.47 3.05
C GLN A 226 -22.30 24.39 2.56
N LEU A 227 -23.23 23.84 1.76
CA LEU A 227 -24.38 24.59 1.26
C LEU A 227 -25.36 24.97 2.41
N GLU A 228 -25.58 24.07 3.36
CA GLU A 228 -26.40 24.35 4.54
C GLU A 228 -25.78 25.42 5.45
N LYS A 229 -24.46 25.35 5.68
CA LYS A 229 -23.73 26.39 6.41
C LYS A 229 -23.79 27.75 5.74
N GLN A 230 -23.69 27.80 4.40
CA GLN A 230 -23.80 29.07 3.65
C GLN A 230 -25.22 29.67 3.76
N LYS A 231 -26.27 28.86 3.72
CA LYS A 231 -27.65 29.32 3.91
C LYS A 231 -27.87 29.88 5.30
N ALA A 232 -27.39 29.17 6.34
CA ALA A 232 -27.55 29.60 7.73
C ALA A 232 -26.76 30.91 8.07
N LEU A 233 -25.84 31.36 7.25
CA LEU A 233 -25.14 32.66 7.38
C LEU A 233 -25.84 33.81 6.66
N GLN A 234 -26.86 33.52 5.83
CA GLN A 234 -27.63 34.53 5.07
C GLN A 234 -28.97 34.89 5.72
N ASP A 235 -29.43 34.05 6.67
CA ASP A 235 -30.60 34.27 7.52
C ASP A 235 -30.18 35.00 8.82
#